data_5278e48e3a61c6421a9b1c0dd24a762b
#
_entry.id   5278e48e3a61c6421a9b1c0dd24a762b
#
_cell.length_a   1.000
_cell.length_b   1.000
_cell.length_c   1.000
_cell.angle_alpha   90.00
_cell.angle_beta   90.00
_cell.angle_gamma   90.00
#
_symmetry.space_group_name_H-M   'P 1'
#
loop_
_entity.id
_entity.type
_entity.pdbx_description
1 polymer ?
#
loop_
_entity_poly.entity_id
_entity_poly.type
_entity_poly.pdbx_seq_one_letter_code
_entity_poly.pdbx_strand_id
1 'polypeptide(L)'
;GGVGLSIYGDHRLATDNSKFAMPESAIGFFPDVGGSYFLSNLPGNIGKYIGLTGEVLGLNELIFFGLATHYFKSNKIEDVKEKFITRGEISHDNFEVKNDTYLIKNMNLINELFNGNIQTIISNLKSHNSEFSKKILDILLAKCPMSLAISTKLIDDAKGKSLKECLETEFQLSQKIVYRSDFDNGVNSVSYTHLTLPTTIE
;
A
#
# COMPACT_ATOMS: atom_id res chain seq x y z
N GLY A 1 1.20 -4.84 -8.93
CA GLY A 1 1.17 -4.17 -10.25
C GLY A 1 -0.15 -3.54 -10.63
N GLY A 2 -1.31 -4.14 -10.28
CA GLY A 2 -2.61 -3.65 -10.78
C GLY A 2 -3.11 -2.35 -10.13
N VAL A 3 -2.65 -1.99 -8.95
CA VAL A 3 -3.19 -0.85 -8.20
C VAL A 3 -2.98 0.48 -8.89
N GLY A 4 -1.80 0.74 -9.44
CA GLY A 4 -1.51 1.99 -10.14
C GLY A 4 -2.38 2.25 -11.37
N LEU A 5 -2.96 1.20 -11.96
CA LEU A 5 -3.91 1.32 -13.07
C LEU A 5 -5.35 1.45 -12.59
N SER A 6 -5.71 0.82 -11.48
CA SER A 6 -7.11 0.70 -11.03
C SER A 6 -7.53 1.77 -10.04
N ILE A 7 -6.61 2.30 -9.21
CA ILE A 7 -6.95 3.15 -8.07
C ILE A 7 -7.60 4.48 -8.46
N TYR A 8 -7.38 4.95 -9.69
CA TYR A 8 -7.92 6.20 -10.22
C TYR A 8 -9.21 6.02 -11.02
N GLY A 9 -9.67 4.77 -11.19
CA GLY A 9 -10.94 4.48 -11.82
C GLY A 9 -12.13 4.78 -10.91
N ASP A 10 -13.26 5.20 -11.48
CA ASP A 10 -14.51 5.45 -10.75
C ASP A 10 -15.07 4.16 -10.14
N HIS A 11 -14.88 3.05 -10.83
CA HIS A 11 -15.31 1.72 -10.40
C HIS A 11 -14.10 0.84 -10.10
N ARG A 12 -13.81 0.69 -8.81
CA ARG A 12 -12.75 -0.18 -8.32
C ARG A 12 -13.36 -1.42 -7.71
N LEU A 13 -13.27 -2.51 -8.46
CA LEU A 13 -13.93 -3.76 -8.13
C LEU A 13 -13.02 -4.64 -7.29
N ALA A 14 -13.53 -5.15 -6.18
CA ALA A 14 -12.83 -6.08 -5.31
C ALA A 14 -13.64 -7.37 -5.09
N THR A 15 -12.95 -8.45 -4.85
CA THR A 15 -13.52 -9.76 -4.51
C THR A 15 -13.03 -10.20 -3.13
N ASP A 16 -13.58 -11.30 -2.62
CA ASP A 16 -13.09 -11.97 -1.41
C ASP A 16 -11.60 -12.35 -1.46
N ASN A 17 -11.03 -12.49 -2.66
CA ASN A 17 -9.60 -12.81 -2.85
C ASN A 17 -8.72 -11.58 -3.05
N SER A 18 -9.30 -10.36 -3.10
CA SER A 18 -8.53 -9.14 -3.37
C SER A 18 -7.58 -8.83 -2.21
N LYS A 19 -6.34 -8.52 -2.59
CA LYS A 19 -5.29 -8.06 -1.66
C LYS A 19 -4.56 -6.88 -2.26
N PHE A 20 -4.15 -5.98 -1.39
CA PHE A 20 -3.42 -4.77 -1.75
C PHE A 20 -2.22 -4.63 -0.82
N ALA A 21 -1.08 -4.23 -1.37
CA ALA A 21 0.09 -3.85 -0.60
C ALA A 21 0.97 -2.89 -1.40
N MET A 22 1.77 -2.09 -0.69
CA MET A 22 2.83 -1.24 -1.25
C MET A 22 4.16 -1.65 -0.59
N PRO A 23 4.80 -2.75 -1.05
CA PRO A 23 5.96 -3.34 -0.38
C PRO A 23 7.31 -2.72 -0.80
N GLU A 24 7.32 -1.65 -1.59
CA GLU A 24 8.47 -1.09 -2.29
C GLU A 24 9.64 -0.74 -1.36
N SER A 25 9.34 -0.35 -0.10
CA SER A 25 10.35 -0.08 0.92
C SER A 25 11.23 -1.29 1.28
N ALA A 26 10.76 -2.51 0.97
CA ALA A 26 11.54 -3.73 1.19
C ALA A 26 12.63 -3.95 0.14
N ILE A 27 12.49 -3.35 -1.03
CA ILE A 27 13.43 -3.51 -2.16
C ILE A 27 14.23 -2.24 -2.47
N GLY A 28 14.39 -1.33 -1.51
CA GLY A 28 15.15 -0.11 -1.73
C GLY A 28 14.43 0.94 -2.59
N PHE A 29 13.10 0.83 -2.75
CA PHE A 29 12.27 1.75 -3.54
C PHE A 29 11.25 2.49 -2.65
N PHE A 30 10.30 3.18 -3.23
CA PHE A 30 9.22 3.93 -2.57
C PHE A 30 7.89 3.59 -3.26
N PRO A 31 6.73 3.80 -2.59
CA PRO A 31 5.41 3.69 -3.23
C PRO A 31 5.29 4.61 -4.43
N ASP A 32 5.30 4.03 -5.63
CA ASP A 32 5.22 4.71 -6.92
C ASP A 32 3.81 4.61 -7.54
N VAL A 33 3.71 4.88 -8.84
CA VAL A 33 2.48 4.83 -9.66
C VAL A 33 1.33 5.69 -9.11
N GLY A 34 1.69 6.85 -8.55
CA GLY A 34 0.77 7.74 -7.83
C GLY A 34 0.52 7.30 -6.39
N GLY A 35 1.38 6.41 -5.86
CA GLY A 35 1.30 5.92 -4.48
C GLY A 35 1.31 7.05 -3.47
N SER A 36 2.16 8.04 -3.65
CA SER A 36 2.20 9.22 -2.78
C SER A 36 0.87 9.96 -2.74
N TYR A 37 0.19 10.09 -3.89
CA TYR A 37 -1.10 10.76 -3.98
C TYR A 37 -2.19 10.02 -3.21
N PHE A 38 -2.46 8.76 -3.55
CA PHE A 38 -3.57 8.06 -2.91
C PHE A 38 -3.30 7.72 -1.44
N LEU A 39 -2.05 7.42 -1.06
CA LEU A 39 -1.69 7.20 0.33
C LEU A 39 -1.82 8.47 1.17
N SER A 40 -1.44 9.64 0.65
CA SER A 40 -1.59 10.92 1.35
C SER A 40 -3.05 11.33 1.58
N ASN A 41 -3.98 10.79 0.78
CA ASN A 41 -5.41 11.04 0.90
C ASN A 41 -6.13 10.05 1.85
N LEU A 42 -5.45 9.03 2.36
CA LEU A 42 -6.01 8.15 3.38
C LEU A 42 -6.13 8.87 4.74
N PRO A 43 -7.06 8.43 5.61
CA PRO A 43 -7.30 9.10 6.90
C PRO A 43 -6.05 9.16 7.78
N GLY A 44 -5.73 10.34 8.29
CA GLY A 44 -4.64 10.55 9.24
C GLY A 44 -3.27 10.13 8.71
N ASN A 45 -2.61 9.20 9.40
CA ASN A 45 -1.29 8.66 9.04
C ASN A 45 -1.36 7.20 8.50
N ILE A 46 -2.55 6.71 8.16
CA ILE A 46 -2.74 5.35 7.63
C ILE A 46 -1.94 5.14 6.34
N GLY A 47 -1.89 6.13 5.46
CA GLY A 47 -1.09 6.04 4.24
C GLY A 47 0.40 5.87 4.50
N LYS A 48 0.96 6.60 5.49
CA LYS A 48 2.35 6.37 5.92
C LYS A 48 2.55 4.96 6.47
N TYR A 49 1.64 4.52 7.34
CA TYR A 49 1.70 3.17 7.89
C TYR A 49 1.78 2.13 6.77
N ILE A 50 0.85 2.17 5.80
CA ILE A 50 0.81 1.23 4.68
C ILE A 50 2.07 1.32 3.83
N GLY A 51 2.47 2.52 3.42
CA GLY A 51 3.63 2.74 2.53
C GLY A 51 4.98 2.41 3.18
N LEU A 52 5.11 2.50 4.50
CA LEU A 52 6.36 2.19 5.21
C LEU A 52 6.43 0.72 5.61
N THR A 53 5.33 0.13 6.07
CA THR A 53 5.30 -1.27 6.51
C THR A 53 5.17 -2.27 5.37
N GLY A 54 4.48 -1.89 4.29
CA GLY A 54 4.07 -2.81 3.23
C GLY A 54 2.97 -3.77 3.69
N GLU A 55 2.18 -3.39 4.70
CA GLU A 55 1.06 -4.20 5.22
C GLU A 55 0.11 -4.61 4.09
N VAL A 56 -0.30 -5.87 4.12
CA VAL A 56 -1.25 -6.42 3.14
C VAL A 56 -2.67 -6.16 3.63
N LEU A 57 -3.41 -5.35 2.89
CA LEU A 57 -4.82 -5.08 3.14
C LEU A 57 -5.70 -6.14 2.48
N GLY A 58 -6.71 -6.60 3.19
CA GLY A 58 -7.76 -7.46 2.67
C GLY A 58 -8.99 -6.68 2.20
N LEU A 59 -10.00 -7.41 1.73
CA LEU A 59 -11.24 -6.82 1.22
C LEU A 59 -11.87 -5.81 2.19
N ASN A 60 -11.88 -6.12 3.48
CA ASN A 60 -12.51 -5.27 4.48
C ASN A 60 -11.86 -3.87 4.55
N GLU A 61 -10.52 -3.82 4.62
CA GLU A 61 -9.76 -2.57 4.63
C GLU A 61 -9.87 -1.85 3.28
N LEU A 62 -9.91 -2.59 2.18
CA LEU A 62 -10.07 -1.99 0.84
C LEU A 62 -11.38 -1.20 0.73
N ILE A 63 -12.47 -1.77 1.19
CA ILE A 63 -13.78 -1.10 1.20
C ILE A 63 -13.80 0.01 2.27
N PHE A 64 -13.31 -0.27 3.49
CA PHE A 64 -13.31 0.70 4.59
C PHE A 64 -12.56 1.99 4.25
N PHE A 65 -11.40 1.88 3.62
CA PHE A 65 -10.58 3.04 3.23
C PHE A 65 -10.95 3.62 1.85
N GLY A 66 -11.97 3.09 1.19
CA GLY A 66 -12.39 3.54 -0.13
C GLY A 66 -11.39 3.23 -1.24
N LEU A 67 -10.47 2.30 -1.03
CA LEU A 67 -9.54 1.80 -2.06
C LEU A 67 -10.27 0.92 -3.09
N ALA A 68 -11.35 0.26 -2.68
CA ALA A 68 -12.32 -0.37 -3.55
C ALA A 68 -13.71 0.26 -3.36
N THR A 69 -14.50 0.31 -4.43
CA THR A 69 -15.84 0.92 -4.44
C THR A 69 -16.96 -0.11 -4.53
N HIS A 70 -16.66 -1.30 -5.06
CA HIS A 70 -17.64 -2.35 -5.28
C HIS A 70 -17.06 -3.70 -4.88
N TYR A 71 -17.92 -4.55 -4.34
CA TYR A 71 -17.60 -5.92 -3.99
C TYR A 71 -18.49 -6.90 -4.74
N PHE A 72 -17.93 -8.03 -5.12
CA PHE A 72 -18.65 -9.22 -5.55
C PHE A 72 -17.83 -10.48 -5.27
N LYS A 73 -18.49 -11.61 -5.17
CA LYS A 73 -17.81 -12.90 -4.96
C LYS A 73 -16.91 -13.22 -6.15
N SER A 74 -15.73 -13.77 -5.91
CA SER A 74 -14.74 -14.08 -6.94
C SER A 74 -15.26 -14.97 -8.06
N ASN A 75 -16.19 -15.87 -7.75
CA ASN A 75 -16.82 -16.75 -8.76
C ASN A 75 -17.78 -16.02 -9.73
N LYS A 76 -18.09 -14.73 -9.48
CA LYS A 76 -18.96 -13.91 -10.34
C LYS A 76 -18.19 -13.00 -11.30
N ILE A 77 -16.85 -13.03 -11.27
CA ILE A 77 -16.02 -12.04 -11.97
C ILE A 77 -16.29 -12.02 -13.48
N GLU A 78 -16.49 -13.17 -14.10
CA GLU A 78 -16.74 -13.27 -15.55
C GLU A 78 -18.15 -12.76 -15.90
N ASP A 79 -19.16 -13.05 -15.09
CA ASP A 79 -20.53 -12.54 -15.27
C ASP A 79 -20.58 -11.00 -15.13
N VAL A 80 -19.85 -10.44 -14.14
CA VAL A 80 -19.74 -8.98 -13.96
C VAL A 80 -19.05 -8.32 -15.16
N LYS A 81 -17.96 -8.91 -15.66
CA LYS A 81 -17.27 -8.42 -16.87
C LYS A 81 -18.19 -8.44 -18.10
N GLU A 82 -18.88 -9.56 -18.34
CA GLU A 82 -19.79 -9.71 -19.47
C GLU A 82 -20.92 -8.67 -19.44
N LYS A 83 -21.55 -8.47 -18.28
CA LYS A 83 -22.60 -7.46 -18.09
C LYS A 83 -22.07 -6.06 -18.31
N PHE A 84 -20.88 -5.75 -17.83
CA PHE A 84 -20.27 -4.45 -18.05
C PHE A 84 -19.97 -4.19 -19.53
N ILE A 85 -19.39 -5.18 -20.23
CA ILE A 85 -19.07 -5.06 -21.66
C ILE A 85 -20.33 -4.92 -22.51
N THR A 86 -21.38 -5.70 -22.21
CA THR A 86 -22.57 -5.78 -23.06
C THR A 86 -23.62 -4.71 -22.74
N ARG A 87 -23.69 -4.25 -21.48
CA ARG A 87 -24.78 -3.38 -21.01
C ARG A 87 -24.27 -2.10 -20.33
N GLY A 88 -22.97 -1.97 -20.05
CA GLY A 88 -22.41 -0.88 -19.25
C GLY A 88 -22.82 -0.92 -17.77
N GLU A 89 -23.35 -2.06 -17.30
CA GLU A 89 -23.87 -2.21 -15.94
C GLU A 89 -22.82 -2.86 -15.03
N ILE A 90 -22.62 -2.29 -13.83
CA ILE A 90 -21.82 -2.90 -12.78
C ILE A 90 -22.78 -3.34 -11.67
N SER A 91 -22.95 -4.65 -11.53
CA SER A 91 -23.63 -5.23 -10.37
C SER A 91 -22.61 -5.43 -9.24
N HIS A 92 -23.02 -5.24 -7.99
CA HIS A 92 -22.21 -5.52 -6.82
C HIS A 92 -23.02 -6.28 -5.78
N ASP A 93 -22.33 -7.06 -4.96
CA ASP A 93 -22.91 -7.70 -3.80
C ASP A 93 -22.86 -6.74 -2.59
N ASN A 94 -23.72 -6.93 -1.62
CA ASN A 94 -23.64 -6.21 -0.37
C ASN A 94 -22.44 -6.70 0.44
N PHE A 95 -21.67 -5.76 1.00
CA PHE A 95 -20.58 -6.05 1.90
C PHE A 95 -20.74 -5.25 3.19
N GLU A 96 -20.82 -5.96 4.30
CA GLU A 96 -20.84 -5.33 5.61
C GLU A 96 -19.41 -5.15 6.11
N VAL A 97 -18.99 -3.89 6.21
CA VAL A 97 -17.66 -3.52 6.68
C VAL A 97 -17.55 -3.78 8.18
N LYS A 98 -16.54 -4.55 8.58
CA LYS A 98 -16.22 -4.82 9.98
C LYS A 98 -15.28 -3.73 10.52
N ASN A 99 -15.66 -3.11 11.61
CA ASN A 99 -14.86 -2.07 12.26
C ASN A 99 -13.88 -2.63 13.31
N ASP A 100 -13.74 -3.94 13.38
CA ASP A 100 -12.98 -4.64 14.41
C ASP A 100 -11.72 -5.36 13.89
N THR A 101 -11.31 -5.12 12.65
CA THR A 101 -10.06 -5.67 12.13
C THR A 101 -8.85 -5.02 12.82
N TYR A 102 -7.72 -5.72 12.77
CA TYR A 102 -6.51 -5.30 13.48
C TYR A 102 -6.06 -3.88 13.12
N LEU A 103 -6.06 -3.55 11.82
CA LEU A 103 -5.66 -2.23 11.35
C LEU A 103 -6.65 -1.15 11.81
N ILE A 104 -7.95 -1.39 11.68
CA ILE A 104 -8.99 -0.41 12.02
C ILE A 104 -9.01 -0.16 13.55
N LYS A 105 -8.88 -1.19 14.37
CA LYS A 105 -8.76 -1.04 15.82
C LYS A 105 -7.57 -0.20 16.27
N ASN A 106 -6.49 -0.25 15.52
CA ASN A 106 -5.25 0.47 15.85
C ASN A 106 -5.12 1.85 15.15
N MET A 107 -6.14 2.33 14.42
CA MET A 107 -6.05 3.58 13.66
C MET A 107 -5.62 4.79 14.50
N ASN A 108 -6.16 4.94 15.71
CA ASN A 108 -5.80 6.05 16.60
C ASN A 108 -4.33 5.97 17.02
N LEU A 109 -3.87 4.78 17.36
CA LEU A 109 -2.48 4.53 17.73
C LEU A 109 -1.54 4.73 16.53
N ILE A 110 -1.93 4.30 15.34
CA ILE A 110 -1.18 4.56 14.11
C ILE A 110 -1.06 6.06 13.86
N ASN A 111 -2.16 6.81 14.01
CA ASN A 111 -2.16 8.26 13.81
C ASN A 111 -1.22 8.97 14.77
N GLU A 112 -1.11 8.52 16.01
CA GLU A 112 -0.19 9.02 16.99
C GLU A 112 1.27 8.68 16.64
N LEU A 113 1.55 7.39 16.44
CA LEU A 113 2.92 6.89 16.29
C LEU A 113 3.56 7.25 14.94
N PHE A 114 2.76 7.38 13.87
CA PHE A 114 3.24 7.71 12.53
C PHE A 114 3.21 9.20 12.21
N ASN A 115 3.10 10.03 13.24
CA ASN A 115 3.20 11.49 13.09
C ASN A 115 4.67 11.93 12.99
N GLY A 116 4.97 12.81 12.02
CA GLY A 116 6.29 13.36 11.77
C GLY A 116 7.13 12.59 10.75
N ASN A 117 8.44 12.88 10.74
CA ASN A 117 9.39 12.22 9.85
C ASN A 117 9.78 10.82 10.38
N ILE A 118 10.56 10.06 9.59
CA ILE A 118 10.91 8.68 9.94
C ILE A 118 11.66 8.56 11.28
N GLN A 119 12.53 9.50 11.62
CA GLN A 119 13.26 9.50 12.89
C GLN A 119 12.29 9.67 14.08
N THR A 120 11.30 10.56 13.92
CA THR A 120 10.23 10.77 14.90
C THR A 120 9.37 9.52 15.04
N ILE A 121 8.96 8.90 13.94
CA ILE A 121 8.17 7.65 13.91
C ILE A 121 8.92 6.53 14.67
N ILE A 122 10.20 6.33 14.38
CA ILE A 122 11.04 5.33 15.06
C ILE A 122 11.14 5.65 16.56
N SER A 123 11.31 6.93 16.94
CA SER A 123 11.35 7.35 18.35
C SER A 123 10.02 7.08 19.06
N ASN A 124 8.89 7.43 18.43
CA ASN A 124 7.54 7.18 18.97
C ASN A 124 7.31 5.69 19.21
N LEU A 125 7.63 4.85 18.21
CA LEU A 125 7.50 3.40 18.33
C LEU A 125 8.33 2.81 19.48
N LYS A 126 9.58 3.28 19.64
CA LYS A 126 10.45 2.86 20.75
C LYS A 126 9.91 3.30 22.11
N SER A 127 9.41 4.52 22.21
CA SER A 127 8.94 5.10 23.48
C SER A 127 7.62 4.49 23.93
N HIS A 128 6.73 4.15 23.00
CA HIS A 128 5.39 3.60 23.32
C HIS A 128 5.46 2.18 23.92
N ASN A 129 6.42 1.36 23.52
CA ASN A 129 6.77 0.06 24.11
C ASN A 129 5.59 -0.95 24.22
N SER A 130 4.53 -0.81 23.41
CA SER A 130 3.45 -1.82 23.31
C SER A 130 3.86 -2.98 22.42
N GLU A 131 3.12 -4.08 22.45
CA GLU A 131 3.30 -5.20 21.52
C GLU A 131 3.15 -4.75 20.06
N PHE A 132 2.14 -3.90 19.78
CA PHE A 132 1.95 -3.29 18.48
C PHE A 132 3.19 -2.52 18.03
N SER A 133 3.68 -1.57 18.86
CA SER A 133 4.81 -0.73 18.49
C SER A 133 6.11 -1.51 18.29
N LYS A 134 6.35 -2.54 19.11
CA LYS A 134 7.51 -3.44 18.95
C LYS A 134 7.46 -4.18 17.60
N LYS A 135 6.32 -4.83 17.31
CA LYS A 135 6.13 -5.53 16.03
C LYS A 135 6.37 -4.59 14.84
N ILE A 136 5.80 -3.39 14.85
CA ILE A 136 5.97 -2.43 13.76
C ILE A 136 7.40 -1.91 13.68
N LEU A 137 8.05 -1.64 14.80
CA LEU A 137 9.45 -1.26 14.82
C LEU A 137 10.35 -2.31 14.17
N ASP A 138 10.16 -3.59 14.48
CA ASP A 138 10.92 -4.68 13.87
C ASP A 138 10.69 -4.74 12.35
N ILE A 139 9.46 -4.55 11.89
CA ILE A 139 9.15 -4.47 10.46
C ILE A 139 9.91 -3.30 9.80
N LEU A 140 9.89 -2.11 10.39
CA LEU A 140 10.56 -0.94 9.81
C LEU A 140 12.09 -1.08 9.84
N LEU A 141 12.67 -1.65 10.90
CA LEU A 141 14.11 -1.86 10.98
C LEU A 141 14.63 -2.89 9.97
N ALA A 142 13.78 -3.78 9.48
CA ALA A 142 14.11 -4.71 8.40
C ALA A 142 14.02 -4.10 6.98
N LYS A 143 13.55 -2.84 6.85
CA LYS A 143 13.43 -2.14 5.56
C LYS A 143 14.65 -1.29 5.26
N CYS A 144 14.79 -0.89 3.99
CA CYS A 144 15.82 0.05 3.57
C CYS A 144 15.61 1.42 4.24
N PRO A 145 16.55 1.92 5.07
CA PRO A 145 16.38 3.20 5.76
C PRO A 145 16.15 4.40 4.84
N MET A 146 16.82 4.40 3.66
CA MET A 146 16.63 5.45 2.66
C MET A 146 15.22 5.43 2.10
N SER A 147 14.70 4.24 1.78
CA SER A 147 13.32 4.08 1.29
C SER A 147 12.30 4.57 2.30
N LEU A 148 12.48 4.25 3.58
CA LEU A 148 11.60 4.75 4.64
C LEU A 148 11.62 6.28 4.72
N ALA A 149 12.80 6.90 4.67
CA ALA A 149 12.93 8.35 4.72
C ALA A 149 12.27 9.04 3.52
N ILE A 150 12.51 8.50 2.32
CA ILE A 150 11.95 9.02 1.08
C ILE A 150 10.43 8.84 1.07
N SER A 151 9.92 7.64 1.38
CA SER A 151 8.48 7.35 1.38
C SER A 151 7.73 8.22 2.38
N THR A 152 8.28 8.42 3.59
CA THR A 152 7.68 9.31 4.59
C THR A 152 7.55 10.73 4.05
N LYS A 153 8.64 11.30 3.51
CA LYS A 153 8.64 12.66 2.97
C LYS A 153 7.73 12.78 1.74
N LEU A 154 7.77 11.81 0.85
CA LEU A 154 6.99 11.80 -0.39
C LEU A 154 5.48 11.82 -0.10
N ILE A 155 5.02 11.00 0.86
CA ILE A 155 3.61 10.96 1.27
C ILE A 155 3.21 12.26 1.98
N ASP A 156 4.06 12.82 2.83
CA ASP A 156 3.78 14.10 3.49
C ASP A 156 3.70 15.26 2.50
N ASP A 157 4.65 15.34 1.57
CA ASP A 157 4.71 16.40 0.55
C ASP A 157 3.58 16.29 -0.49
N ALA A 158 2.94 15.12 -0.62
CA ALA A 158 1.83 14.89 -1.55
C ALA A 158 0.49 15.48 -1.06
N LYS A 159 0.37 15.78 0.23
CA LYS A 159 -0.86 16.36 0.78
C LYS A 159 -1.21 17.67 0.09
N GLY A 160 -2.43 17.72 -0.47
CA GLY A 160 -2.94 18.91 -1.18
C GLY A 160 -2.41 19.10 -2.60
N LYS A 161 -1.53 18.22 -3.09
CA LYS A 161 -1.08 18.23 -4.48
C LYS A 161 -2.04 17.45 -5.39
N SER A 162 -1.99 17.78 -6.68
CA SER A 162 -2.68 17.01 -7.72
C SER A 162 -1.96 15.68 -7.99
N LEU A 163 -2.69 14.71 -8.56
CA LEU A 163 -2.10 13.45 -9.02
C LEU A 163 -0.94 13.69 -9.99
N LYS A 164 -1.08 14.66 -10.90
CA LYS A 164 -0.03 14.99 -11.87
C LYS A 164 1.27 15.42 -11.19
N GLU A 165 1.20 16.35 -10.23
CA GLU A 165 2.37 16.83 -9.49
C GLU A 165 3.04 15.69 -8.70
N CYS A 166 2.25 14.79 -8.13
CA CYS A 166 2.75 13.61 -7.43
C CYS A 166 3.48 12.67 -8.40
N LEU A 167 2.88 12.34 -9.55
CA LEU A 167 3.49 11.48 -10.57
C LEU A 167 4.78 12.09 -11.15
N GLU A 168 4.83 13.41 -11.39
CA GLU A 168 6.03 14.10 -11.83
C GLU A 168 7.15 14.01 -10.78
N THR A 169 6.81 14.18 -9.50
CA THR A 169 7.77 14.05 -8.40
C THR A 169 8.29 12.61 -8.29
N GLU A 170 7.42 11.63 -8.34
CA GLU A 170 7.76 10.20 -8.31
C GLU A 170 8.63 9.83 -9.51
N PHE A 171 8.32 10.30 -10.70
CA PHE A 171 9.11 10.05 -11.90
C PHE A 171 10.53 10.61 -11.76
N GLN A 172 10.70 11.87 -11.33
CA GLN A 172 12.02 12.47 -11.13
C GLN A 172 12.83 11.72 -10.06
N LEU A 173 12.16 11.22 -9.03
CA LEU A 173 12.79 10.48 -7.96
C LEU A 173 13.22 9.07 -8.43
N SER A 174 12.38 8.38 -9.19
CA SER A 174 12.69 7.05 -9.73
C SER A 174 13.95 7.07 -10.60
N GLN A 175 14.13 8.12 -11.42
CA GLN A 175 15.33 8.31 -12.26
C GLN A 175 16.64 8.32 -11.45
N LYS A 176 16.59 8.63 -10.17
CA LYS A 176 17.77 8.67 -9.28
C LYS A 176 17.92 7.40 -8.44
N ILE A 177 16.79 6.82 -8.01
CA ILE A 177 16.82 5.67 -7.09
C ILE A 177 17.24 4.38 -7.80
N VAL A 178 16.84 4.18 -9.04
CA VAL A 178 17.18 2.95 -9.81
C VAL A 178 18.69 2.73 -9.99
N TYR A 179 19.50 3.75 -9.82
CA TYR A 179 20.99 3.65 -9.89
C TYR A 179 21.64 3.42 -8.52
N ARG A 180 20.85 3.26 -7.47
CA ARG A 180 21.41 3.03 -6.13
C ARG A 180 21.59 1.53 -5.85
N SER A 181 22.68 1.22 -5.13
CA SER A 181 22.96 -0.15 -4.70
C SER A 181 21.86 -0.76 -3.84
N ASP A 182 21.16 0.05 -3.04
CA ASP A 182 20.03 -0.42 -2.21
C ASP A 182 18.91 -1.01 -3.07
N PHE A 183 18.58 -0.34 -4.20
CA PHE A 183 17.57 -0.81 -5.14
C PHE A 183 18.04 -2.05 -5.90
N ASP A 184 19.27 -2.03 -6.42
CA ASP A 184 19.85 -3.17 -7.13
C ASP A 184 19.89 -4.43 -6.25
N ASN A 185 20.37 -4.30 -5.01
CA ASN A 185 20.39 -5.40 -4.03
C ASN A 185 18.99 -5.89 -3.69
N GLY A 186 18.02 -4.97 -3.52
CA GLY A 186 16.63 -5.30 -3.23
C GLY A 186 15.97 -6.10 -4.34
N VAL A 187 16.10 -5.65 -5.59
CA VAL A 187 15.55 -6.34 -6.77
C VAL A 187 16.20 -7.71 -6.95
N ASN A 188 17.51 -7.81 -6.81
CA ASN A 188 18.23 -9.07 -6.93
C ASN A 188 17.79 -10.07 -5.86
N SER A 189 17.59 -9.65 -4.61
CA SER A 189 17.15 -10.53 -3.53
C SER A 189 15.77 -11.16 -3.79
N VAL A 190 14.84 -10.37 -4.34
CA VAL A 190 13.49 -10.86 -4.70
C VAL A 190 13.56 -11.80 -5.90
N SER A 191 14.34 -11.44 -6.94
CA SER A 191 14.53 -12.29 -8.12
C SER A 191 15.13 -13.65 -7.77
N TYR A 192 16.09 -13.69 -6.84
CA TYR A 192 16.70 -14.93 -6.37
C TYR A 192 15.72 -15.85 -5.63
N THR A 193 14.84 -15.28 -4.80
CA THR A 193 13.81 -16.07 -4.08
C THR A 193 12.77 -16.65 -5.03
N HIS A 194 12.43 -15.97 -6.13
CA HIS A 194 11.52 -16.50 -7.15
C HIS A 194 12.15 -17.53 -8.09
N LEU A 195 13.48 -17.44 -8.32
CA LEU A 195 14.20 -18.42 -9.17
C LEU A 195 14.53 -19.73 -8.44
N THR A 196 14.54 -19.72 -7.11
CA THR A 196 14.88 -20.91 -6.29
C THR A 196 13.67 -21.70 -5.79
N LEU A 197 12.45 -21.27 -6.09
CA LEU A 197 11.26 -22.09 -5.84
C LEU A 197 11.20 -23.18 -6.91
N PRO A 198 11.24 -24.49 -6.51
CA PRO A 198 11.06 -25.55 -7.47
C PRO A 198 9.67 -25.45 -8.08
N THR A 199 9.60 -25.31 -9.39
CA THR A 199 8.39 -25.52 -10.18
C THR A 199 8.05 -27.01 -10.12
N THR A 200 7.48 -27.47 -9.03
CA THR A 200 6.73 -28.74 -9.04
C THR A 200 5.37 -28.41 -9.63
N ILE A 201 5.30 -28.52 -10.96
CA ILE A 201 4.04 -28.76 -11.66
C ILE A 201 3.85 -30.28 -11.60
N GLU A 202 3.01 -30.78 -10.72
CA GLU A 202 2.32 -32.04 -10.86
C GLU A 202 0.90 -31.80 -11.39
#